data_5bf4fe993de47e2f0de41bce34eec01f
#
_entry.id   5bf4fe993de47e2f0de41bce34eec01f
#
_cell.length_a   1.000
_cell.length_b   1.000
_cell.length_c   1.000
_cell.angle_alpha   90.00
_cell.angle_beta   90.00
_cell.angle_gamma   90.00
#
_symmetry.space_group_name_H-M   'P 1'
#
loop_
_entity.id
_entity.type
_entity.pdbx_description
1 polymer ?
#
loop_
_entity_poly.entity_id
_entity_poly.type
_entity_poly.pdbx_seq_one_letter_code
_entity_poly.pdbx_strand_id
1 'polypeptide(L)'
;MTAAAAAIALLVAGCSDNDPGGPTNSPGGSDSPYGFETADQDAASPITIWVDADRAKIAEAFKADHPEYTVNIETYDGNAGGTDSFRTKISLFDQAGEGWPDVVWSGQVNDATWAAHEMNGNQAFAAPLNLGVVDQTFLDEYTAGALDPVTVDGNVYGARDNLAPVVFWYNQALFDEFGYSIPTTWEEYQALGDKVAAEHPGYILGSIGDPFTAVLSNMWSAQAPIYQVDGNTFKTDFADDHATRMIDLMDHMYANGTLVPEGLFTPEFPTKYKDKVLGIPGPTWFTGGIIQNPGILDAAPGTWGAGAPLHWDGEPVGTGNVGGGFWYGSSHSTNLEAVGSFLQYATSGPKSVELITGLPAHAPTAAKWLDAQAASGYWANSDTFKAVVTDAASNIWGGWGATLSFSSEPAWAEIVVPALAKGETIKSVVPQWEQRYKDDAQVNGYDVE
;
A
#
# COMPACT_ATOMS: atom_id res chain seq x y z
N MET A 1 -23.00 -52.95 -44.51
CA MET A 1 -23.83 -52.40 -45.60
C MET A 1 -23.61 -50.87 -45.56
N THR A 2 -22.87 -50.44 -46.59
CA THR A 2 -22.90 -49.21 -47.43
C THR A 2 -22.91 -47.86 -46.72
N ALA A 3 -21.82 -47.23 -46.62
CA ALA A 3 -21.10 -46.24 -47.41
C ALA A 3 -21.96 -45.21 -48.17
N ALA A 4 -21.76 -43.91 -47.83
CA ALA A 4 -21.80 -42.81 -48.81
C ALA A 4 -20.98 -41.63 -48.34
N ALA A 5 -19.87 -41.41 -48.98
CA ALA A 5 -19.07 -40.19 -48.96
C ALA A 5 -19.65 -39.19 -49.97
N ALA A 6 -19.61 -37.93 -49.67
CA ALA A 6 -19.75 -36.84 -50.64
C ALA A 6 -18.69 -35.79 -50.41
N ALA A 7 -17.76 -35.72 -51.32
CA ALA A 7 -16.78 -34.64 -51.48
C ALA A 7 -17.35 -33.60 -52.45
N ILE A 8 -17.16 -32.31 -52.16
CA ILE A 8 -17.28 -31.23 -53.15
C ILE A 8 -16.17 -30.19 -52.91
N ALA A 9 -15.47 -30.05 -53.87
CA ALA A 9 -14.42 -29.33 -54.51
C ALA A 9 -14.20 -27.85 -54.14
N LEU A 10 -12.91 -27.53 -54.16
CA LEU A 10 -12.30 -26.20 -54.19
C LEU A 10 -12.73 -25.36 -55.40
N LEU A 11 -12.84 -24.07 -55.20
CA LEU A 11 -12.51 -23.08 -56.21
C LEU A 11 -11.58 -22.03 -55.64
N VAL A 12 -10.36 -22.03 -56.16
CA VAL A 12 -9.32 -21.02 -55.94
C VAL A 12 -9.54 -19.90 -56.96
N ALA A 13 -9.54 -18.66 -56.52
CA ALA A 13 -9.18 -17.52 -57.36
C ALA A 13 -8.36 -16.56 -56.53
N GLY A 14 -7.08 -16.50 -56.78
CA GLY A 14 -6.17 -15.53 -56.21
C GLY A 14 -6.20 -14.23 -56.99
N CYS A 15 -5.80 -13.16 -56.30
CA CYS A 15 -4.95 -12.12 -56.85
C CYS A 15 -4.24 -11.42 -55.70
N SER A 16 -2.95 -11.33 -55.84
CA SER A 16 -1.98 -10.67 -55.01
C SER A 16 -2.14 -9.16 -55.00
N ASP A 17 -1.90 -8.54 -53.86
CA ASP A 17 -1.02 -7.35 -53.82
C ASP A 17 -0.35 -7.28 -52.44
N ASN A 18 0.98 -7.15 -52.49
CA ASN A 18 1.85 -6.92 -51.35
C ASN A 18 1.72 -5.47 -50.87
N ASP A 19 1.53 -5.27 -49.55
CA ASP A 19 1.99 -4.07 -48.87
C ASP A 19 2.43 -4.44 -47.45
N PRO A 20 3.60 -3.96 -46.97
CA PRO A 20 4.21 -4.42 -45.72
C PRO A 20 3.83 -3.56 -44.52
N GLY A 21 3.27 -4.20 -43.52
CA GLY A 21 3.55 -3.97 -42.12
C GLY A 21 3.03 -2.67 -41.47
N GLY A 22 1.80 -2.73 -40.97
CA GLY A 22 1.36 -1.95 -39.80
C GLY A 22 0.82 -2.91 -38.73
N PRO A 23 0.89 -2.58 -37.44
CA PRO A 23 0.28 -3.42 -36.44
C PRO A 23 -1.22 -3.49 -36.69
N THR A 24 -1.74 -4.71 -36.79
CA THR A 24 -3.16 -4.95 -36.94
C THR A 24 -3.87 -4.60 -35.62
N ASN A 25 -4.39 -3.40 -35.53
CA ASN A 25 -5.46 -3.08 -34.61
C ASN A 25 -6.67 -3.95 -35.02
N SER A 26 -7.08 -4.86 -34.16
CA SER A 26 -8.40 -5.47 -34.23
C SER A 26 -9.46 -4.38 -34.10
N PRO A 27 -10.46 -4.27 -34.97
CA PRO A 27 -11.55 -3.34 -34.79
C PRO A 27 -12.58 -3.96 -33.85
N GLY A 28 -12.39 -3.77 -32.56
CA GLY A 28 -13.47 -3.80 -31.60
C GLY A 28 -14.15 -2.44 -31.66
N GLY A 29 -15.22 -2.30 -32.43
CA GLY A 29 -16.01 -1.09 -32.43
C GLY A 29 -16.88 -1.06 -31.19
N SER A 30 -16.41 -0.45 -30.11
CA SER A 30 -17.28 0.10 -29.11
C SER A 30 -17.42 1.59 -29.38
N ASP A 31 -18.66 2.10 -29.39
CA ASP A 31 -18.95 3.55 -29.40
C ASP A 31 -18.56 4.22 -28.06
N SER A 32 -17.71 3.57 -27.26
CA SER A 32 -17.21 4.06 -25.97
C SER A 32 -16.37 5.33 -26.18
N PRO A 33 -16.62 6.42 -25.45
CA PRO A 33 -15.76 7.61 -25.46
C PRO A 33 -14.41 7.34 -24.77
N TYR A 34 -14.25 6.20 -24.12
CA TYR A 34 -13.03 5.77 -23.44
C TYR A 34 -12.20 4.82 -24.33
N GLY A 35 -10.91 4.73 -24.06
CA GLY A 35 -10.00 3.86 -24.83
C GLY A 35 -10.11 2.36 -24.48
N PHE A 36 -11.20 1.92 -23.84
CA PHE A 36 -11.49 0.54 -23.44
C PHE A 36 -12.99 0.24 -23.53
N GLU A 37 -13.37 -1.03 -23.44
CA GLU A 37 -14.77 -1.45 -23.42
C GLU A 37 -15.45 -1.02 -22.11
N THR A 38 -16.64 -0.41 -22.21
CA THR A 38 -17.42 0.08 -21.06
C THR A 38 -18.87 -0.32 -21.16
N ALA A 39 -19.58 -0.31 -20.03
CA ALA A 39 -21.04 -0.27 -20.05
C ALA A 39 -21.55 1.00 -20.75
N ASP A 40 -22.83 1.03 -21.13
CA ASP A 40 -23.51 2.24 -21.63
C ASP A 40 -23.42 3.34 -20.56
N GLN A 41 -22.88 4.49 -20.93
CA GLN A 41 -22.65 5.60 -20.01
C GLN A 41 -23.88 6.48 -19.85
N ASP A 42 -24.25 6.79 -18.61
CA ASP A 42 -25.31 7.71 -18.22
C ASP A 42 -24.85 8.62 -17.09
N ALA A 43 -24.59 9.88 -17.37
CA ALA A 43 -24.14 10.89 -16.41
C ALA A 43 -25.13 11.12 -15.23
N ALA A 44 -26.39 10.67 -15.36
CA ALA A 44 -27.37 10.73 -14.29
C ALA A 44 -27.38 9.48 -13.38
N SER A 45 -26.67 8.42 -13.76
CA SER A 45 -26.56 7.21 -12.94
C SER A 45 -25.87 7.50 -11.61
N PRO A 46 -26.38 6.98 -10.47
CA PRO A 46 -25.71 7.10 -9.19
C PRO A 46 -24.40 6.30 -9.19
N ILE A 47 -23.40 6.78 -8.44
CA ILE A 47 -22.18 6.01 -8.15
C ILE A 47 -22.20 5.50 -6.71
N THR A 48 -21.68 4.29 -6.50
CA THR A 48 -21.49 3.67 -5.18
C THR A 48 -20.02 3.57 -4.87
N ILE A 49 -19.60 4.17 -3.74
CA ILE A 49 -18.22 4.26 -3.28
C ILE A 49 -18.03 3.37 -2.05
N TRP A 50 -17.13 2.41 -2.12
CA TRP A 50 -16.74 1.56 -1.00
C TRP A 50 -15.48 2.10 -0.34
N VAL A 51 -15.57 2.37 0.97
CA VAL A 51 -14.49 3.00 1.75
C VAL A 51 -14.46 2.46 3.16
N ASP A 52 -13.32 2.63 3.85
CA ASP A 52 -13.29 2.51 5.31
C ASP A 52 -13.88 3.75 6.00
N ALA A 53 -14.02 3.70 7.32
CA ALA A 53 -14.65 4.77 8.11
C ALA A 53 -13.87 6.10 8.02
N ASP A 54 -12.54 6.06 7.83
CA ASP A 54 -11.73 7.27 7.74
C ASP A 54 -11.85 7.95 6.37
N ARG A 55 -11.84 7.15 5.29
CA ARG A 55 -12.00 7.65 3.90
C ARG A 55 -13.44 8.00 3.56
N ALA A 56 -14.42 7.50 4.32
CA ALA A 56 -15.81 7.95 4.19
C ALA A 56 -15.95 9.47 4.29
N LYS A 57 -15.10 10.14 5.07
CA LYS A 57 -15.09 11.60 5.23
C LYS A 57 -14.83 12.34 3.91
N ILE A 58 -13.93 11.83 3.06
CA ILE A 58 -13.64 12.49 1.78
C ILE A 58 -14.76 12.20 0.75
N ALA A 59 -15.37 11.02 0.80
CA ALA A 59 -16.51 10.68 -0.03
C ALA A 59 -17.74 11.56 0.35
N GLU A 60 -17.97 11.79 1.64
CA GLU A 60 -19.03 12.72 2.10
C GLU A 60 -18.72 14.17 1.71
N ALA A 61 -17.47 14.60 1.75
CA ALA A 61 -17.07 15.93 1.29
C ALA A 61 -17.32 16.09 -0.21
N PHE A 62 -16.95 15.10 -1.02
CA PHE A 62 -17.26 15.10 -2.45
C PHE A 62 -18.75 15.21 -2.73
N LYS A 63 -19.56 14.38 -2.07
CA LYS A 63 -21.02 14.41 -2.18
C LYS A 63 -21.64 15.77 -1.83
N ALA A 64 -21.05 16.47 -0.87
CA ALA A 64 -21.51 17.81 -0.46
C ALA A 64 -21.11 18.89 -1.47
N ASP A 65 -19.89 18.81 -2.01
CA ASP A 65 -19.32 19.80 -2.94
C ASP A 65 -19.80 19.60 -4.39
N HIS A 66 -20.27 18.38 -4.73
CA HIS A 66 -20.72 17.97 -6.08
C HIS A 66 -22.18 17.45 -6.06
N PRO A 67 -23.16 18.34 -5.77
CA PRO A 67 -24.58 17.95 -5.70
C PRO A 67 -25.18 17.52 -7.05
N GLU A 68 -24.48 17.74 -8.16
CA GLU A 68 -24.83 17.24 -9.49
C GLU A 68 -24.72 15.71 -9.60
N TYR A 69 -23.91 15.05 -8.76
CA TYR A 69 -23.79 13.60 -8.74
C TYR A 69 -24.60 12.98 -7.61
N THR A 70 -25.24 11.87 -7.90
CA THR A 70 -25.88 11.04 -6.86
C THR A 70 -24.86 10.03 -6.33
N VAL A 71 -24.45 10.18 -5.06
CA VAL A 71 -23.40 9.36 -4.44
C VAL A 71 -23.97 8.53 -3.29
N ASN A 72 -23.75 7.22 -3.36
CA ASN A 72 -23.94 6.27 -2.28
C ASN A 72 -22.60 5.90 -1.66
N ILE A 73 -22.53 5.84 -0.33
CA ILE A 73 -21.29 5.51 0.40
C ILE A 73 -21.54 4.26 1.22
N GLU A 74 -20.74 3.25 0.99
CA GLU A 74 -20.77 2.00 1.75
C GLU A 74 -19.43 1.79 2.46
N THR A 75 -19.48 1.49 3.76
CA THR A 75 -18.28 1.25 4.55
C THR A 75 -17.94 -0.23 4.63
N TYR A 76 -16.66 -0.51 4.48
CA TYR A 76 -16.03 -1.82 4.70
C TYR A 76 -14.66 -1.61 5.35
N ASP A 77 -13.88 -2.65 5.58
CA ASP A 77 -12.60 -2.58 6.30
C ASP A 77 -11.43 -1.98 5.50
N GLY A 78 -11.62 -1.66 4.22
CA GLY A 78 -10.57 -1.11 3.36
C GLY A 78 -9.42 -2.07 3.06
N ASN A 79 -9.63 -3.38 3.15
CA ASN A 79 -8.59 -4.42 3.07
C ASN A 79 -7.50 -4.27 4.13
N ALA A 80 -7.82 -3.72 5.31
CA ALA A 80 -6.87 -3.54 6.38
C ALA A 80 -6.22 -4.88 6.79
N GLY A 81 -4.91 -4.87 6.97
CA GLY A 81 -4.14 -6.06 7.37
C GLY A 81 -4.21 -7.22 6.38
N GLY A 82 -4.41 -6.96 5.08
CA GLY A 82 -4.45 -8.00 4.06
C GLY A 82 -5.69 -8.90 4.14
N THR A 83 -6.84 -8.37 4.54
CA THR A 83 -8.09 -9.13 4.74
C THR A 83 -8.68 -9.72 3.47
N ASP A 84 -8.26 -9.27 2.29
CA ASP A 84 -8.77 -9.66 0.96
C ASP A 84 -10.30 -9.51 0.78
N SER A 85 -10.95 -8.71 1.65
CA SER A 85 -12.41 -8.52 1.60
C SER A 85 -12.88 -7.87 0.30
N PHE A 86 -12.09 -6.94 -0.26
CA PHE A 86 -12.30 -6.34 -1.57
C PHE A 86 -12.31 -7.41 -2.66
N ARG A 87 -11.25 -8.22 -2.76
CA ARG A 87 -11.10 -9.26 -3.78
C ARG A 87 -12.21 -10.30 -3.71
N THR A 88 -12.51 -10.75 -2.50
CA THR A 88 -13.58 -11.72 -2.27
C THR A 88 -14.95 -11.21 -2.74
N LYS A 89 -15.29 -9.96 -2.42
CA LYS A 89 -16.58 -9.37 -2.82
C LYS A 89 -16.66 -9.14 -4.32
N ILE A 90 -15.60 -8.58 -4.95
CA ILE A 90 -15.58 -8.37 -6.40
C ILE A 90 -15.70 -9.71 -7.14
N SER A 91 -15.00 -10.76 -6.71
CA SER A 91 -15.14 -12.10 -7.30
C SER A 91 -16.57 -12.65 -7.26
N LEU A 92 -17.36 -12.29 -6.24
CA LEU A 92 -18.78 -12.68 -6.19
C LEU A 92 -19.62 -11.92 -7.21
N PHE A 93 -19.35 -10.63 -7.45
CA PHE A 93 -20.01 -9.85 -8.49
C PHE A 93 -19.61 -10.33 -9.89
N ASP A 94 -18.31 -10.68 -10.09
CA ASP A 94 -17.87 -11.29 -11.34
C ASP A 94 -18.58 -12.62 -11.65
N GLN A 95 -18.87 -13.42 -10.62
CA GLN A 95 -19.68 -14.65 -10.79
C GLN A 95 -21.16 -14.35 -11.08
N ALA A 96 -21.69 -13.28 -10.49
CA ALA A 96 -23.09 -12.85 -10.70
C ALA A 96 -23.26 -12.10 -12.03
N GLY A 97 -22.23 -11.44 -12.54
CA GLY A 97 -22.26 -10.58 -13.72
C GLY A 97 -22.97 -9.23 -13.48
N GLU A 98 -23.14 -8.83 -12.19
CA GLU A 98 -23.82 -7.59 -11.82
C GLU A 98 -23.47 -7.17 -10.38
N GLY A 99 -23.70 -5.90 -10.05
CA GLY A 99 -23.69 -5.39 -8.67
C GLY A 99 -22.35 -4.81 -8.23
N TRP A 100 -21.38 -4.63 -9.14
CA TRP A 100 -20.10 -4.01 -8.79
C TRP A 100 -20.27 -2.59 -8.23
N PRO A 101 -19.47 -2.20 -7.22
CA PRO A 101 -19.37 -0.80 -6.84
C PRO A 101 -18.66 0.00 -7.95
N ASP A 102 -18.90 1.32 -8.00
CA ASP A 102 -18.29 2.20 -8.99
C ASP A 102 -16.87 2.62 -8.59
N VAL A 103 -16.65 2.77 -7.28
CA VAL A 103 -15.33 3.11 -6.72
C VAL A 103 -15.07 2.27 -5.48
N VAL A 104 -13.81 1.82 -5.34
CA VAL A 104 -13.33 1.12 -4.12
C VAL A 104 -12.02 1.74 -3.68
N TRP A 105 -11.88 2.01 -2.38
CA TRP A 105 -10.58 2.31 -1.77
C TRP A 105 -10.00 1.04 -1.14
N SER A 106 -8.71 0.79 -1.37
CA SER A 106 -7.97 -0.27 -0.68
C SER A 106 -6.65 0.21 -0.12
N GLY A 107 -6.32 -0.23 1.10
CA GLY A 107 -5.03 -0.02 1.75
C GLY A 107 -3.91 -0.92 1.25
N GLN A 108 -4.23 -1.93 0.42
CA GLN A 108 -3.25 -2.91 -0.04
C GLN A 108 -2.58 -2.49 -1.35
N VAL A 109 -1.24 -2.41 -1.34
CA VAL A 109 -0.43 -2.03 -2.52
C VAL A 109 -0.55 -3.03 -3.67
N ASN A 110 -0.90 -4.27 -3.39
CA ASN A 110 -0.94 -5.37 -4.36
C ASN A 110 -2.31 -5.62 -4.99
N ASP A 111 -3.33 -4.84 -4.63
CA ASP A 111 -4.68 -5.04 -5.20
C ASP A 111 -4.77 -4.63 -6.67
N ALA A 112 -3.91 -3.71 -7.14
CA ALA A 112 -3.93 -3.27 -8.54
C ALA A 112 -3.64 -4.39 -9.53
N THR A 113 -2.62 -5.19 -9.26
CA THR A 113 -2.25 -6.33 -10.11
C THR A 113 -3.41 -7.31 -10.24
N TRP A 114 -4.14 -7.55 -9.15
CA TRP A 114 -5.33 -8.39 -9.16
C TRP A 114 -6.51 -7.72 -9.88
N ALA A 115 -6.79 -6.44 -9.60
CA ALA A 115 -7.96 -5.72 -10.12
C ALA A 115 -7.87 -5.40 -11.62
N ALA A 116 -6.65 -5.43 -12.19
CA ALA A 116 -6.38 -5.19 -13.62
C ALA A 116 -6.55 -6.42 -14.50
N HIS A 117 -6.88 -7.61 -13.94
CA HIS A 117 -7.04 -8.84 -14.69
C HIS A 117 -8.52 -9.19 -14.94
N GLU A 118 -8.79 -9.75 -16.11
CA GLU A 118 -10.10 -10.34 -16.43
C GLU A 118 -10.39 -11.55 -15.54
N MET A 119 -11.63 -11.65 -15.04
CA MET A 119 -12.06 -12.74 -14.19
C MET A 119 -13.44 -13.26 -14.57
N ASN A 120 -13.60 -14.60 -14.55
CA ASN A 120 -14.86 -15.28 -14.84
C ASN A 120 -15.50 -14.89 -16.19
N GLY A 121 -14.69 -14.42 -17.15
CA GLY A 121 -15.16 -13.94 -18.45
C GLY A 121 -15.68 -12.51 -18.48
N ASN A 122 -15.56 -11.80 -17.36
CA ASN A 122 -15.81 -10.36 -17.28
C ASN A 122 -14.49 -9.60 -17.46
N GLN A 123 -14.58 -8.39 -17.98
CA GLN A 123 -13.45 -7.47 -18.04
C GLN A 123 -12.88 -7.19 -16.63
N ALA A 124 -11.63 -6.73 -16.57
CA ALA A 124 -10.98 -6.36 -15.32
C ALA A 124 -11.84 -5.40 -14.50
N PHE A 125 -11.91 -5.60 -13.19
CA PHE A 125 -12.69 -4.71 -12.32
C PHE A 125 -12.23 -3.24 -12.43
N ALA A 126 -10.92 -2.99 -12.34
CA ALA A 126 -10.40 -1.64 -12.39
C ALA A 126 -10.41 -1.08 -13.82
N ALA A 127 -10.91 0.14 -13.97
CA ALA A 127 -10.83 0.89 -15.21
C ALA A 127 -9.41 1.43 -15.43
N PRO A 128 -8.86 1.37 -16.65
CA PRO A 128 -7.60 2.03 -16.99
C PRO A 128 -7.79 3.55 -17.04
N LEU A 129 -7.34 4.25 -16.00
CA LEU A 129 -7.60 5.67 -15.78
C LEU A 129 -7.03 6.57 -16.88
N ASN A 130 -5.85 6.24 -17.41
CA ASN A 130 -5.18 6.96 -18.49
C ASN A 130 -5.86 6.82 -19.87
N LEU A 131 -6.88 6.00 -19.98
CA LEU A 131 -7.66 5.84 -21.21
C LEU A 131 -8.95 6.69 -21.23
N GLY A 132 -8.91 7.86 -20.58
CA GLY A 132 -9.96 8.88 -20.65
C GLY A 132 -10.84 8.99 -19.40
N VAL A 133 -10.63 8.18 -18.34
CA VAL A 133 -11.37 8.28 -17.07
C VAL A 133 -10.96 9.52 -16.30
N VAL A 134 -9.67 9.86 -16.31
CA VAL A 134 -9.12 11.10 -15.73
C VAL A 134 -8.22 11.80 -16.72
N ASP A 135 -7.95 13.10 -16.50
CA ASP A 135 -7.05 13.86 -17.32
C ASP A 135 -5.60 13.36 -17.20
N GLN A 136 -4.86 13.29 -18.28
CA GLN A 136 -3.45 12.89 -18.27
C GLN A 136 -2.60 13.84 -17.39
N THR A 137 -2.90 15.15 -17.42
CA THR A 137 -2.25 16.14 -16.56
C THR A 137 -2.35 15.80 -15.08
N PHE A 138 -3.48 15.28 -14.63
CA PHE A 138 -3.66 14.83 -13.26
C PHE A 138 -2.73 13.66 -12.92
N LEU A 139 -2.59 12.69 -13.82
CA LEU A 139 -1.67 11.55 -13.62
C LEU A 139 -0.19 11.99 -13.64
N ASP A 140 0.15 12.95 -14.50
CA ASP A 140 1.52 13.49 -14.60
C ASP A 140 1.95 14.30 -13.36
N GLU A 141 0.99 14.77 -12.55
CA GLU A 141 1.24 15.50 -11.31
C GLU A 141 1.53 14.60 -10.10
N TYR A 142 1.49 13.28 -10.25
CA TYR A 142 1.90 12.39 -9.18
C TYR A 142 3.42 12.41 -8.95
N THR A 143 3.81 12.21 -7.70
CA THR A 143 5.24 12.03 -7.35
C THR A 143 5.83 10.89 -8.17
N ALA A 144 7.05 11.04 -8.66
CA ALA A 144 7.72 10.02 -9.48
C ALA A 144 7.71 8.65 -8.77
N GLY A 145 7.32 7.61 -9.50
CA GLY A 145 7.17 6.24 -8.99
C GLY A 145 5.91 6.00 -8.12
N ALA A 146 5.12 7.03 -7.83
CA ALA A 146 3.93 6.87 -6.99
C ALA A 146 2.87 5.97 -7.62
N LEU A 147 2.75 5.98 -8.93
CA LEU A 147 1.77 5.18 -9.68
C LEU A 147 2.33 3.82 -10.15
N ASP A 148 3.61 3.52 -9.93
CA ASP A 148 4.20 2.23 -10.35
C ASP A 148 3.41 1.02 -9.83
N PRO A 149 2.98 0.97 -8.55
CA PRO A 149 2.21 -0.17 -8.02
C PRO A 149 0.84 -0.37 -8.67
N VAL A 150 0.29 0.65 -9.30
CA VAL A 150 -1.03 0.60 -9.99
C VAL A 150 -0.90 0.66 -11.51
N THR A 151 0.31 0.56 -12.03
CA THR A 151 0.57 0.52 -13.48
C THR A 151 0.81 -0.94 -13.90
N VAL A 152 -0.08 -1.46 -14.73
CA VAL A 152 -0.02 -2.81 -15.28
C VAL A 152 -0.07 -2.70 -16.80
N ASP A 153 0.89 -3.29 -17.49
CA ASP A 153 1.00 -3.28 -18.96
C ASP A 153 0.89 -1.88 -19.58
N GLY A 154 1.43 -0.87 -18.89
CA GLY A 154 1.44 0.52 -19.34
C GLY A 154 0.16 1.30 -19.08
N ASN A 155 -0.86 0.70 -18.47
CA ASN A 155 -2.08 1.37 -18.05
C ASN A 155 -2.11 1.60 -16.54
N VAL A 156 -2.65 2.73 -16.13
CA VAL A 156 -2.81 3.12 -14.72
C VAL A 156 -4.20 2.73 -14.24
N TYR A 157 -4.29 1.81 -13.29
CA TYR A 157 -5.56 1.24 -12.81
C TYR A 157 -6.04 1.79 -11.48
N GLY A 158 -5.33 2.73 -10.87
CA GLY A 158 -5.75 3.33 -9.61
C GLY A 158 -5.13 4.70 -9.36
N ALA A 159 -5.84 5.55 -8.63
CA ALA A 159 -5.34 6.82 -8.13
C ALA A 159 -4.78 6.62 -6.71
N ARG A 160 -3.49 6.87 -6.52
CA ARG A 160 -2.84 6.69 -5.23
C ARG A 160 -3.23 7.79 -4.25
N ASP A 161 -3.64 7.40 -3.05
CA ASP A 161 -4.04 8.31 -1.99
C ASP A 161 -2.81 9.00 -1.36
N ASN A 162 -1.91 8.21 -0.78
CA ASN A 162 -0.73 8.72 -0.12
C ASN A 162 0.52 7.86 -0.35
N LEU A 163 1.69 8.48 -0.27
CA LEU A 163 2.96 7.81 -0.07
C LEU A 163 3.16 7.52 1.42
N ALA A 164 3.75 6.39 1.70
CA ALA A 164 3.93 5.96 3.07
C ALA A 164 5.39 5.56 3.39
N PRO A 165 6.39 6.42 3.07
CA PRO A 165 7.77 6.13 3.43
C PRO A 165 7.89 5.99 4.94
N VAL A 166 8.76 5.07 5.36
CA VAL A 166 9.04 4.83 6.78
C VAL A 166 10.09 5.83 7.26
N VAL A 167 9.81 6.46 8.39
CA VAL A 167 10.73 7.33 9.14
C VAL A 167 10.84 6.85 10.57
N PHE A 168 11.80 7.35 11.33
CA PHE A 168 11.88 7.07 12.76
C PHE A 168 11.08 8.12 13.55
N TRP A 169 9.88 7.76 13.99
CA TRP A 169 9.09 8.61 14.88
C TRP A 169 9.66 8.55 16.29
N TYR A 170 9.87 9.70 16.95
CA TYR A 170 10.44 9.75 18.28
C TYR A 170 9.72 10.72 19.19
N ASN A 171 9.65 10.38 20.48
CA ASN A 171 9.12 11.23 21.55
C ASN A 171 10.24 12.12 22.08
N GLN A 172 10.33 13.36 21.59
CA GLN A 172 11.37 14.33 21.97
C GLN A 172 11.43 14.55 23.47
N ALA A 173 10.27 14.62 24.13
CA ALA A 173 10.23 14.86 25.57
C ALA A 173 10.92 13.75 26.37
N LEU A 174 10.73 12.48 25.98
CA LEU A 174 11.40 11.35 26.63
C LEU A 174 12.88 11.26 26.24
N PHE A 175 13.24 11.60 25.00
CA PHE A 175 14.65 11.66 24.60
C PHE A 175 15.41 12.72 25.38
N ASP A 176 14.81 13.90 25.60
CA ASP A 176 15.40 14.97 26.39
C ASP A 176 15.50 14.60 27.87
N GLU A 177 14.44 13.99 28.45
CA GLU A 177 14.40 13.55 29.84
C GLU A 177 15.48 12.53 30.15
N PHE A 178 15.69 11.55 29.24
CA PHE A 178 16.66 10.48 29.44
C PHE A 178 18.06 10.81 28.91
N GLY A 179 18.20 11.93 28.20
CA GLY A 179 19.47 12.37 27.62
C GLY A 179 19.97 11.47 26.50
N TYR A 180 19.06 10.93 25.69
CA TYR A 180 19.38 10.05 24.58
C TYR A 180 19.50 10.83 23.26
N SER A 181 20.30 10.30 22.34
CA SER A 181 20.40 10.79 20.95
C SER A 181 19.43 10.01 20.08
N ILE A 182 18.82 10.70 19.09
CA ILE A 182 17.95 10.09 18.10
C ILE A 182 18.81 9.23 17.17
N PRO A 183 18.52 7.91 17.01
CA PRO A 183 19.28 7.05 16.14
C PRO A 183 19.06 7.39 14.66
N THR A 184 20.06 7.18 13.85
CA THR A 184 20.03 7.30 12.39
C THR A 184 20.35 5.98 11.69
N THR A 185 20.96 5.03 12.41
CA THR A 185 21.28 3.70 11.88
C THR A 185 20.59 2.60 12.69
N TRP A 186 20.46 1.42 12.10
CA TRP A 186 19.90 0.25 12.78
C TRP A 186 20.79 -0.19 13.96
N GLU A 187 22.10 -0.03 13.84
CA GLU A 187 23.06 -0.30 14.92
C GLU A 187 22.85 0.67 16.10
N GLU A 188 22.68 1.97 15.84
CA GLU A 188 22.38 2.96 16.88
C GLU A 188 21.01 2.69 17.52
N TYR A 189 20.03 2.26 16.73
CA TYR A 189 18.70 1.88 17.24
C TYR A 189 18.76 0.68 18.17
N GLN A 190 19.52 -0.38 17.81
CA GLN A 190 19.75 -1.52 18.68
C GLN A 190 20.49 -1.13 19.96
N ALA A 191 21.55 -0.33 19.86
CA ALA A 191 22.30 0.16 21.01
C ALA A 191 21.45 1.03 21.94
N LEU A 192 20.54 1.85 21.38
CA LEU A 192 19.54 2.58 22.16
C LEU A 192 18.59 1.61 22.87
N GLY A 193 18.14 0.54 22.22
CA GLY A 193 17.32 -0.51 22.83
C GLY A 193 18.00 -1.13 24.07
N ASP A 194 19.28 -1.51 23.95
CA ASP A 194 20.03 -2.05 25.08
C ASP A 194 20.12 -1.06 26.25
N LYS A 195 20.35 0.21 25.94
CA LYS A 195 20.44 1.26 26.94
C LYS A 195 19.09 1.49 27.63
N VAL A 196 17.99 1.54 26.87
CA VAL A 196 16.62 1.66 27.38
C VAL A 196 16.26 0.48 28.28
N ALA A 197 16.56 -0.75 27.84
CA ALA A 197 16.30 -1.95 28.62
C ALA A 197 17.02 -1.95 29.99
N ALA A 198 18.25 -1.42 30.01
CA ALA A 198 19.07 -1.36 31.23
C ALA A 198 18.67 -0.21 32.18
N GLU A 199 18.39 0.97 31.63
CA GLU A 199 18.22 2.20 32.43
C GLU A 199 16.73 2.51 32.68
N HIS A 200 15.83 2.16 31.75
CA HIS A 200 14.42 2.47 31.81
C HIS A 200 13.55 1.25 31.40
N PRO A 201 13.61 0.13 32.15
CA PRO A 201 12.88 -1.09 31.79
C PRO A 201 11.36 -0.83 31.70
N GLY A 202 10.76 -1.34 30.62
CA GLY A 202 9.34 -1.17 30.31
C GLY A 202 9.02 -0.03 29.37
N TYR A 203 9.99 0.83 29.03
CA TYR A 203 9.90 1.70 27.85
C TYR A 203 10.26 0.94 26.59
N ILE A 204 9.65 1.32 25.46
CA ILE A 204 9.75 0.58 24.20
C ILE A 204 10.18 1.47 23.03
N LEU A 205 10.71 0.83 22.01
CA LEU A 205 11.14 1.43 20.74
C LEU A 205 10.35 0.92 19.54
N GLY A 206 9.33 0.11 19.74
CA GLY A 206 8.45 -0.35 18.67
C GLY A 206 7.64 -1.59 19.02
N SER A 207 6.89 -2.05 18.03
CA SER A 207 6.11 -3.29 18.07
C SER A 207 6.45 -4.16 16.87
N ILE A 208 6.45 -5.48 17.07
CA ILE A 208 6.55 -6.50 16.03
C ILE A 208 5.33 -7.43 16.00
N GLY A 209 4.27 -7.06 16.71
CA GLY A 209 3.01 -7.82 16.74
C GLY A 209 2.21 -7.73 15.45
N ASP A 210 2.36 -6.62 14.72
CA ASP A 210 1.70 -6.43 13.44
C ASP A 210 2.66 -6.72 12.27
N PRO A 211 2.22 -7.39 11.21
CA PRO A 211 3.06 -7.66 10.04
C PRO A 211 3.51 -6.37 9.33
N PHE A 212 2.70 -5.31 9.33
CA PHE A 212 3.07 -4.04 8.71
C PHE A 212 4.21 -3.32 9.46
N THR A 213 4.35 -3.51 10.77
CA THR A 213 5.51 -2.99 11.50
C THR A 213 6.75 -3.85 11.29
N ALA A 214 6.62 -5.15 11.46
CA ALA A 214 7.75 -6.07 11.39
C ALA A 214 8.26 -6.27 9.95
N VAL A 215 7.36 -6.59 9.01
CA VAL A 215 7.73 -6.90 7.63
C VAL A 215 7.83 -5.61 6.80
N LEU A 216 6.74 -4.85 6.73
CA LEU A 216 6.67 -3.72 5.80
C LEU A 216 7.42 -2.48 6.32
N SER A 217 7.52 -2.26 7.63
CA SER A 217 8.36 -1.17 8.16
C SER A 217 9.82 -1.59 8.35
N ASN A 218 10.08 -2.65 9.12
CA ASN A 218 11.45 -2.99 9.49
C ASN A 218 12.21 -3.73 8.38
N MET A 219 11.68 -4.88 7.86
CA MET A 219 12.39 -5.65 6.84
C MET A 219 12.53 -4.87 5.52
N TRP A 220 11.48 -4.16 5.10
CA TRP A 220 11.56 -3.34 3.89
C TRP A 220 12.55 -2.18 4.04
N SER A 221 12.50 -1.43 5.15
CA SER A 221 13.45 -0.34 5.39
C SER A 221 14.89 -0.82 5.61
N ALA A 222 15.08 -2.04 6.10
CA ALA A 222 16.38 -2.68 6.16
C ALA A 222 16.91 -3.13 4.79
N GLN A 223 16.12 -2.99 3.73
CA GLN A 223 16.42 -3.46 2.38
C GLN A 223 16.62 -4.98 2.33
N ALA A 224 15.90 -5.73 3.17
CA ALA A 224 15.99 -7.18 3.25
C ALA A 224 15.20 -7.84 2.11
N PRO A 225 15.84 -8.57 1.19
CA PRO A 225 15.18 -9.17 0.03
C PRO A 225 14.50 -10.50 0.38
N ILE A 226 13.66 -10.51 1.46
CA ILE A 226 12.98 -11.72 1.93
C ILE A 226 12.07 -12.36 0.87
N TYR A 227 11.65 -11.57 -0.13
CA TYR A 227 11.15 -12.05 -1.41
C TYR A 227 11.51 -11.05 -2.52
N GLN A 228 11.56 -11.55 -3.74
CA GLN A 228 11.72 -10.74 -4.95
C GLN A 228 10.80 -11.28 -6.04
N VAL A 229 10.24 -10.37 -6.85
CA VAL A 229 9.38 -10.71 -7.99
C VAL A 229 9.95 -10.10 -9.25
N ASP A 230 10.17 -10.93 -10.27
CA ASP A 230 10.59 -10.51 -11.60
C ASP A 230 9.69 -11.20 -12.64
N GLY A 231 8.79 -10.44 -13.24
CA GLY A 231 7.72 -10.99 -14.09
C GLY A 231 6.88 -12.01 -13.31
N ASN A 232 6.87 -13.27 -13.75
CA ASN A 232 6.18 -14.37 -13.07
C ASN A 232 7.08 -15.19 -12.12
N THR A 233 8.35 -14.80 -11.95
CA THR A 233 9.28 -15.51 -11.08
C THR A 233 9.26 -14.93 -9.67
N PHE A 234 9.05 -15.79 -8.68
CA PHE A 234 9.11 -15.47 -7.27
C PHE A 234 10.33 -16.15 -6.62
N LYS A 235 11.12 -15.38 -5.89
CA LYS A 235 12.30 -15.85 -5.14
C LYS A 235 12.22 -15.41 -3.69
N THR A 236 12.83 -16.20 -2.81
CA THR A 236 13.06 -15.81 -1.41
C THR A 236 14.54 -15.82 -1.10
N ASP A 237 14.99 -14.87 -0.30
CA ASP A 237 16.35 -14.85 0.24
C ASP A 237 16.37 -14.39 1.69
N PHE A 238 15.99 -15.29 2.59
CA PHE A 238 16.09 -15.07 4.03
C PHE A 238 17.51 -15.25 4.57
N ALA A 239 18.44 -15.74 3.74
CA ALA A 239 19.86 -15.86 4.08
C ALA A 239 20.68 -14.63 3.70
N ASP A 240 20.11 -13.69 2.99
CA ASP A 240 20.72 -12.39 2.70
C ASP A 240 21.18 -11.68 3.98
N ASP A 241 22.26 -10.90 3.87
CA ASP A 241 22.86 -10.22 5.03
C ASP A 241 21.89 -9.23 5.69
N HIS A 242 21.15 -8.42 4.91
CA HIS A 242 20.17 -7.48 5.46
C HIS A 242 19.00 -8.21 6.14
N ALA A 243 18.54 -9.33 5.56
CA ALA A 243 17.47 -10.13 6.15
C ALA A 243 17.92 -10.75 7.48
N THR A 244 19.11 -11.35 7.53
CA THR A 244 19.63 -11.98 8.76
C THR A 244 19.94 -10.95 9.84
N ARG A 245 20.55 -9.80 9.50
CA ARG A 245 20.82 -8.71 10.44
C ARG A 245 19.55 -8.14 11.04
N MET A 246 18.50 -7.91 10.24
CA MET A 246 17.24 -7.39 10.74
C MET A 246 16.50 -8.40 11.62
N ILE A 247 16.51 -9.70 11.26
CA ILE A 247 15.92 -10.76 12.09
C ILE A 247 16.66 -10.83 13.44
N ASP A 248 18.00 -10.83 13.43
CA ASP A 248 18.80 -10.87 14.65
C ASP A 248 18.59 -9.63 15.52
N LEU A 249 18.42 -8.43 14.91
CA LEU A 249 18.08 -7.19 15.62
C LEU A 249 16.71 -7.27 16.28
N MET A 250 15.69 -7.72 15.54
CA MET A 250 14.33 -7.85 16.10
C MET A 250 14.28 -8.89 17.23
N ASP A 251 14.93 -10.05 17.07
CA ASP A 251 15.03 -11.07 18.12
C ASP A 251 15.74 -10.54 19.37
N HIS A 252 16.84 -9.80 19.18
CA HIS A 252 17.60 -9.18 20.28
C HIS A 252 16.76 -8.17 21.05
N MET A 253 16.10 -7.23 20.33
CA MET A 253 15.29 -6.19 20.96
C MET A 253 13.97 -6.73 21.52
N TYR A 254 13.46 -7.83 20.99
CA TYR A 254 12.34 -8.55 21.61
C TYR A 254 12.78 -9.20 22.93
N ALA A 255 13.94 -9.86 22.93
CA ALA A 255 14.48 -10.51 24.13
C ALA A 255 14.80 -9.51 25.26
N ASN A 256 15.25 -8.30 24.95
CA ASN A 256 15.52 -7.24 25.94
C ASN A 256 14.25 -6.43 26.32
N GLY A 257 13.11 -6.67 25.66
CA GLY A 257 11.81 -6.07 25.96
C GLY A 257 11.58 -4.68 25.39
N THR A 258 12.42 -4.20 24.47
CA THR A 258 12.25 -2.89 23.81
C THR A 258 11.49 -2.96 22.49
N LEU A 259 11.33 -4.14 21.89
CA LEU A 259 10.29 -4.46 20.92
C LEU A 259 9.25 -5.37 21.57
N VAL A 260 7.97 -5.12 21.30
CA VAL A 260 6.87 -5.82 21.96
C VAL A 260 5.99 -6.59 20.95
N PRO A 261 5.33 -7.68 21.38
CA PRO A 261 4.50 -8.49 20.49
C PRO A 261 3.06 -7.98 20.38
N GLU A 262 2.66 -6.99 21.16
CA GLU A 262 1.33 -6.40 21.05
C GLU A 262 1.25 -5.51 19.79
N GLY A 263 0.26 -5.77 18.94
CA GLY A 263 0.00 -4.96 17.74
C GLY A 263 -0.49 -3.56 18.11
N LEU A 264 -0.09 -2.57 17.32
CA LEU A 264 -0.38 -1.14 17.58
C LEU A 264 -1.88 -0.82 17.66
N PHE A 265 -2.69 -1.56 16.90
CA PHE A 265 -4.15 -1.40 16.87
C PHE A 265 -4.91 -2.32 17.83
N THR A 266 -4.21 -3.12 18.63
CA THR A 266 -4.85 -3.94 19.65
C THR A 266 -5.17 -3.10 20.90
N PRO A 267 -6.24 -3.37 21.64
CA PRO A 267 -6.57 -2.64 22.88
C PRO A 267 -5.48 -2.73 23.97
N GLU A 268 -4.65 -3.75 23.89
CA GLU A 268 -3.55 -4.01 24.82
C GLU A 268 -2.41 -3.00 24.66
N PHE A 269 -2.11 -2.58 23.42
CA PHE A 269 -0.99 -1.70 23.15
C PHE A 269 -1.12 -0.35 23.87
N PRO A 270 -2.16 0.48 23.65
CA PRO A 270 -2.30 1.75 24.36
C PRO A 270 -2.44 1.57 25.87
N THR A 271 -3.06 0.48 26.33
CA THR A 271 -3.21 0.18 27.76
C THR A 271 -1.86 -0.01 28.45
N LYS A 272 -0.88 -0.63 27.78
CA LYS A 272 0.43 -0.95 28.36
C LYS A 272 1.48 0.11 28.08
N TYR A 273 1.45 0.74 26.89
CA TYR A 273 2.60 1.47 26.35
C TYR A 273 2.33 2.92 25.94
N LYS A 274 1.11 3.44 25.99
CA LYS A 274 0.77 4.80 25.52
C LYS A 274 1.81 5.87 25.92
N ASP A 275 2.25 5.87 27.19
CA ASP A 275 3.19 6.85 27.75
C ASP A 275 4.64 6.33 27.81
N LYS A 276 4.94 5.19 27.17
CA LYS A 276 6.23 4.50 27.27
C LYS A 276 6.92 4.27 25.92
N VAL A 277 6.36 4.78 24.84
CA VAL A 277 6.95 4.67 23.51
C VAL A 277 7.97 5.80 23.37
N LEU A 278 9.27 5.45 23.32
CA LEU A 278 10.33 6.42 23.02
C LEU A 278 10.36 6.74 21.53
N GLY A 279 10.24 5.75 20.71
CA GLY A 279 10.24 5.89 19.28
C GLY A 279 9.77 4.62 18.59
N ILE A 280 9.48 4.73 17.29
CA ILE A 280 9.01 3.64 16.47
C ILE A 280 9.29 3.91 14.99
N PRO A 281 9.97 3.00 14.26
CA PRO A 281 10.02 3.05 12.81
C PRO A 281 8.61 2.86 12.24
N GLY A 282 8.17 3.76 11.40
CA GLY A 282 6.82 3.66 10.86
C GLY A 282 6.52 4.64 9.73
N PRO A 283 5.48 4.35 8.93
CA PRO A 283 5.12 5.15 7.78
C PRO A 283 4.59 6.53 8.14
N THR A 284 4.55 7.41 7.15
CA THR A 284 4.09 8.80 7.33
C THR A 284 2.64 8.93 7.80
N TRP A 285 1.78 7.94 7.54
CA TRP A 285 0.41 7.96 8.06
C TRP A 285 0.32 7.71 9.58
N PHE A 286 1.44 7.35 10.26
CA PHE A 286 1.48 7.35 11.73
C PHE A 286 1.18 8.71 12.34
N THR A 287 1.33 9.80 11.59
CA THR A 287 0.93 11.15 12.03
C THR A 287 -0.48 11.15 12.64
N GLY A 288 -1.48 10.80 11.85
CA GLY A 288 -2.88 10.75 12.30
C GLY A 288 -3.32 9.37 12.81
N GLY A 289 -2.77 8.28 12.22
CA GLY A 289 -3.19 6.92 12.53
C GLY A 289 -2.72 6.40 13.89
N ILE A 290 -1.57 6.86 14.37
CA ILE A 290 -0.94 6.37 15.63
C ILE A 290 -0.67 7.52 16.62
N ILE A 291 0.10 8.53 16.19
CA ILE A 291 0.65 9.56 17.11
C ILE A 291 -0.46 10.48 17.61
N GLN A 292 -1.27 11.02 16.71
CA GLN A 292 -2.38 11.90 17.04
C GLN A 292 -3.68 11.16 17.40
N ASN A 293 -3.71 9.84 17.25
CA ASN A 293 -4.91 9.04 17.48
C ASN A 293 -5.24 8.95 18.97
N PRO A 294 -6.41 9.47 19.42
CA PRO A 294 -6.82 9.42 20.82
C PRO A 294 -6.94 8.00 21.38
N GLY A 295 -7.18 7.02 20.52
CA GLY A 295 -7.27 5.61 20.89
C GLY A 295 -5.92 4.90 21.03
N ILE A 296 -4.81 5.52 20.62
CA ILE A 296 -3.48 4.90 20.63
C ILE A 296 -2.50 5.74 21.45
N LEU A 297 -1.79 6.70 20.85
CA LEU A 297 -0.80 7.51 21.61
C LEU A 297 -1.37 8.83 22.13
N ASP A 298 -2.33 9.45 21.40
CA ASP A 298 -2.96 10.72 21.81
C ASP A 298 -1.91 11.77 22.24
N ALA A 299 -0.85 11.88 21.44
CA ALA A 299 0.33 12.64 21.78
C ALA A 299 0.04 14.16 21.82
N ALA A 300 0.55 14.84 22.82
CA ALA A 300 0.41 16.29 22.91
C ALA A 300 1.25 17.01 21.85
N PRO A 301 0.80 18.18 21.34
CA PRO A 301 1.61 19.01 20.45
C PRO A 301 2.99 19.32 21.02
N GLY A 302 4.02 19.31 20.19
CA GLY A 302 5.40 19.60 20.55
C GLY A 302 6.17 18.44 21.18
N THR A 303 5.54 17.26 21.34
CA THR A 303 6.20 16.12 22.02
C THR A 303 6.82 15.10 21.06
N TRP A 304 6.35 15.00 19.83
CA TRP A 304 6.83 14.02 18.86
C TRP A 304 7.47 14.70 17.65
N GLY A 305 8.49 14.03 17.08
CA GLY A 305 9.18 14.45 15.87
C GLY A 305 9.39 13.30 14.89
N ALA A 306 9.74 13.64 13.65
CA ALA A 306 10.14 12.72 12.61
C ALA A 306 11.67 12.76 12.44
N GLY A 307 12.35 11.65 12.67
CA GLY A 307 13.76 11.41 12.38
C GLY A 307 13.95 10.83 10.99
N ALA A 308 15.18 10.85 10.47
CA ALA A 308 15.52 10.23 9.21
C ALA A 308 15.16 8.74 9.19
N PRO A 309 14.95 8.12 8.00
CA PRO A 309 14.88 6.68 7.87
C PRO A 309 16.12 6.02 8.48
N LEU A 310 15.93 4.96 9.25
CA LEU A 310 17.03 4.16 9.76
C LEU A 310 17.65 3.37 8.60
N HIS A 311 18.97 3.32 8.54
CA HIS A 311 19.72 2.59 7.53
C HIS A 311 20.89 1.84 8.18
N TRP A 312 21.51 0.91 7.49
CA TRP A 312 22.70 0.23 7.99
C TRP A 312 23.92 1.14 7.91
N ASP A 313 24.78 1.13 8.95
CA ASP A 313 25.96 2.00 9.02
C ASP A 313 26.89 1.79 7.80
N GLY A 314 27.27 2.90 7.18
CA GLY A 314 28.10 2.89 5.96
C GLY A 314 27.40 2.50 4.67
N GLU A 315 26.08 2.26 4.69
CA GLU A 315 25.29 1.88 3.52
C GLU A 315 24.36 3.02 3.05
N PRO A 316 23.90 3.00 1.79
CA PRO A 316 22.95 3.98 1.30
C PRO A 316 21.61 3.95 2.08
N VAL A 317 21.04 5.13 2.29
CA VAL A 317 19.71 5.23 2.86
C VAL A 317 18.68 4.57 1.93
N GLY A 318 17.90 3.66 2.49
CA GLY A 318 16.71 3.10 1.85
C GLY A 318 15.60 3.01 2.86
N THR A 319 14.35 3.08 2.43
CA THR A 319 13.22 2.95 3.34
C THR A 319 12.07 2.16 2.73
N GLY A 320 11.22 1.61 3.59
CA GLY A 320 9.98 0.94 3.20
C GLY A 320 8.90 1.94 2.78
N ASN A 321 7.82 1.42 2.22
CA ASN A 321 6.64 2.17 1.82
C ASN A 321 5.38 1.38 2.21
N VAL A 322 4.87 1.63 3.40
CA VAL A 322 3.89 0.77 4.07
C VAL A 322 2.47 1.23 3.78
N GLY A 323 1.79 0.54 2.88
CA GLY A 323 0.45 0.90 2.44
C GLY A 323 0.47 2.08 1.47
N GLY A 324 -0.34 3.07 1.74
CA GLY A 324 -0.42 4.27 0.90
C GLY A 324 -1.70 4.33 0.10
N GLY A 325 -2.66 3.45 0.33
CA GLY A 325 -4.02 3.44 -0.19
C GLY A 325 -4.19 3.75 -1.68
N PHE A 326 -5.18 3.14 -2.27
CA PHE A 326 -5.48 3.34 -3.68
C PHE A 326 -6.99 3.41 -3.89
N TRP A 327 -7.39 4.30 -4.76
CA TRP A 327 -8.76 4.42 -5.25
C TRP A 327 -8.86 3.78 -6.62
N TYR A 328 -9.70 2.76 -6.74
CA TYR A 328 -9.97 2.07 -8.00
C TYR A 328 -11.34 2.50 -8.53
N GLY A 329 -11.41 2.96 -9.78
CA GLY A 329 -12.67 3.12 -10.51
C GLY A 329 -13.04 1.82 -11.19
N SER A 330 -14.32 1.45 -11.17
CA SER A 330 -14.81 0.23 -11.83
C SER A 330 -14.96 0.41 -13.34
N SER A 331 -14.45 -0.52 -14.12
CA SER A 331 -14.71 -0.58 -15.57
C SER A 331 -16.17 -0.88 -15.89
N HIS A 332 -16.92 -1.45 -14.93
CA HIS A 332 -18.34 -1.76 -15.02
C HIS A 332 -19.25 -0.57 -14.67
N SER A 333 -18.66 0.58 -14.28
CA SER A 333 -19.45 1.78 -13.95
C SER A 333 -20.21 2.31 -15.17
N THR A 334 -21.45 2.69 -14.95
CA THR A 334 -22.28 3.38 -15.94
C THR A 334 -22.11 4.90 -15.91
N ASN A 335 -21.26 5.45 -15.00
CA ASN A 335 -20.99 6.88 -14.87
C ASN A 335 -19.50 7.13 -14.57
N LEU A 336 -18.65 6.84 -15.55
CA LEU A 336 -17.20 7.04 -15.44
C LEU A 336 -16.79 8.51 -15.32
N GLU A 337 -17.63 9.46 -15.74
CA GLU A 337 -17.41 10.89 -15.52
C GLU A 337 -17.42 11.21 -14.02
N ALA A 338 -18.46 10.76 -13.30
CA ALA A 338 -18.54 10.94 -11.85
C ALA A 338 -17.42 10.17 -11.10
N VAL A 339 -17.06 8.98 -11.57
CA VAL A 339 -15.92 8.20 -11.04
C VAL A 339 -14.62 8.98 -11.17
N GLY A 340 -14.28 9.45 -12.37
CA GLY A 340 -13.06 10.23 -12.62
C GLY A 340 -13.02 11.53 -11.80
N SER A 341 -14.14 12.23 -11.71
CA SER A 341 -14.30 13.43 -10.89
C SER A 341 -14.04 13.14 -9.42
N PHE A 342 -14.58 12.03 -8.88
CA PHE A 342 -14.34 11.61 -7.51
C PHE A 342 -12.87 11.24 -7.27
N LEU A 343 -12.23 10.47 -8.16
CA LEU A 343 -10.83 10.06 -8.00
C LEU A 343 -9.89 11.27 -7.92
N GLN A 344 -10.11 12.26 -8.76
CA GLN A 344 -9.36 13.53 -8.74
C GLN A 344 -9.64 14.31 -7.45
N TYR A 345 -10.91 14.41 -7.04
CA TYR A 345 -11.29 15.08 -5.80
C TYR A 345 -10.67 14.41 -4.56
N ALA A 346 -10.70 13.08 -4.50
CA ALA A 346 -10.21 12.33 -3.35
C ALA A 346 -8.71 12.51 -3.11
N THR A 347 -7.92 12.67 -4.18
CA THR A 347 -6.46 12.72 -4.08
C THR A 347 -5.85 14.12 -4.24
N SER A 348 -6.55 15.05 -4.90
CA SER A 348 -6.05 16.41 -5.19
C SER A 348 -7.04 17.54 -4.91
N GLY A 349 -8.26 17.22 -4.47
CA GLY A 349 -9.33 18.18 -4.20
C GLY A 349 -9.05 19.12 -3.01
N PRO A 350 -9.93 20.06 -2.77
CA PRO A 350 -9.72 21.11 -1.75
C PRO A 350 -9.64 20.58 -0.32
N LYS A 351 -10.19 19.40 -0.06
CA LYS A 351 -10.17 18.73 1.26
C LYS A 351 -9.07 17.70 1.44
N SER A 352 -8.33 17.34 0.37
CA SER A 352 -7.32 16.29 0.40
C SER A 352 -6.23 16.56 1.43
N VAL A 353 -5.74 17.81 1.54
CA VAL A 353 -4.69 18.18 2.50
C VAL A 353 -5.11 17.93 3.96
N GLU A 354 -6.40 18.10 4.26
CA GLU A 354 -6.95 17.93 5.61
C GLU A 354 -7.32 16.47 5.90
N LEU A 355 -7.85 15.76 4.90
CA LEU A 355 -8.49 14.45 5.09
C LEU A 355 -7.58 13.27 4.75
N ILE A 356 -6.54 13.45 3.92
CA ILE A 356 -5.58 12.39 3.64
C ILE A 356 -4.67 12.20 4.87
N THR A 357 -4.63 10.98 5.36
CA THR A 357 -3.75 10.62 6.46
C THR A 357 -2.35 10.28 5.94
N GLY A 358 -1.34 11.07 6.30
CA GLY A 358 0.04 10.92 5.84
C GLY A 358 0.39 11.78 4.63
N LEU A 359 1.50 11.48 3.96
CA LEU A 359 2.01 12.25 2.84
C LEU A 359 1.19 11.97 1.56
N PRO A 360 0.44 12.92 0.99
CA PRO A 360 -0.27 12.70 -0.27
C PRO A 360 0.66 12.24 -1.40
N ALA A 361 0.18 11.37 -2.28
CA ALA A 361 0.96 10.89 -3.42
C ALA A 361 0.97 11.88 -4.59
N HIS A 362 -0.08 12.71 -4.72
CA HIS A 362 -0.17 13.80 -5.70
C HIS A 362 0.75 14.95 -5.28
N ALA A 363 1.77 15.26 -6.06
CA ALA A 363 2.87 16.15 -5.65
C ALA A 363 2.44 17.58 -5.26
N PRO A 364 1.52 18.26 -5.96
CA PRO A 364 1.02 19.57 -5.51
C PRO A 364 0.28 19.51 -4.19
N THR A 365 -0.44 18.41 -3.90
CA THR A 365 -1.13 18.18 -2.63
C THR A 365 -0.14 17.87 -1.52
N ALA A 366 0.89 17.05 -1.82
CA ALA A 366 1.98 16.75 -0.89
C ALA A 366 2.71 18.00 -0.43
N ALA A 367 3.02 18.92 -1.34
CA ALA A 367 3.67 20.19 -1.00
C ALA A 367 2.85 21.02 -0.01
N LYS A 368 1.53 21.12 -0.22
CA LYS A 368 0.61 21.83 0.68
C LYS A 368 0.50 21.13 2.04
N TRP A 369 0.43 19.80 2.03
CA TRP A 369 0.36 19.00 3.27
C TRP A 369 1.65 19.18 4.10
N LEU A 370 2.82 19.09 3.48
CA LEU A 370 4.11 19.31 4.15
C LEU A 370 4.21 20.71 4.75
N ASP A 371 3.76 21.74 4.03
CA ASP A 371 3.73 23.12 4.53
C ASP A 371 2.76 23.26 5.71
N ALA A 372 1.59 22.62 5.65
CA ALA A 372 0.62 22.62 6.75
C ALA A 372 1.16 21.88 7.98
N GLN A 373 1.82 20.73 7.83
CA GLN A 373 2.46 20.00 8.93
C GLN A 373 3.56 20.83 9.60
N ALA A 374 4.45 21.45 8.82
CA ALA A 374 5.51 22.30 9.34
C ALA A 374 4.95 23.55 10.07
N ALA A 375 3.88 24.14 9.55
CA ALA A 375 3.24 25.32 10.15
C ALA A 375 2.33 24.99 11.33
N SER A 376 1.97 23.74 11.57
CA SER A 376 1.00 23.32 12.60
C SER A 376 1.47 23.57 14.03
N GLY A 377 2.80 23.66 14.26
CA GLY A 377 3.39 23.69 15.59
C GLY A 377 3.20 22.39 16.39
N TYR A 378 2.68 21.34 15.73
CA TYR A 378 2.44 20.06 16.40
C TYR A 378 3.73 19.25 16.59
N TRP A 379 4.65 19.30 15.62
CA TRP A 379 5.87 18.48 15.61
C TRP A 379 7.00 19.16 16.40
N ALA A 380 7.70 18.42 17.23
CA ALA A 380 8.85 18.89 18.00
C ALA A 380 9.97 19.43 17.08
N ASN A 381 10.10 18.88 15.88
CA ASN A 381 11.06 19.29 14.86
C ASN A 381 10.41 19.92 13.63
N SER A 382 9.43 20.80 13.81
CA SER A 382 8.68 21.46 12.73
C SER A 382 9.58 22.07 11.65
N ASP A 383 10.73 22.63 12.00
CA ASP A 383 11.69 23.23 11.06
C ASP A 383 12.33 22.21 10.09
N THR A 384 12.50 20.96 10.52
CA THR A 384 13.15 19.89 9.72
C THR A 384 12.17 18.84 9.21
N PHE A 385 10.94 18.82 9.73
CA PHE A 385 9.92 17.81 9.38
C PHE A 385 9.73 17.64 7.88
N LYS A 386 9.55 18.76 7.16
CA LYS A 386 9.36 18.76 5.71
C LYS A 386 10.53 18.11 4.98
N ALA A 387 11.77 18.46 5.35
CA ALA A 387 12.98 17.93 4.74
C ALA A 387 13.10 16.41 4.98
N VAL A 388 12.87 15.95 6.22
CA VAL A 388 12.93 14.54 6.60
C VAL A 388 11.94 13.70 5.80
N VAL A 389 10.68 14.12 5.74
CA VAL A 389 9.63 13.36 5.03
C VAL A 389 9.85 13.37 3.51
N THR A 390 10.34 14.49 2.95
CA THR A 390 10.68 14.59 1.51
C THR A 390 11.85 13.67 1.17
N ASP A 391 12.88 13.66 1.99
CA ASP A 391 14.04 12.78 1.80
C ASP A 391 13.63 11.31 1.89
N ALA A 392 12.85 10.93 2.88
CA ALA A 392 12.31 9.58 3.02
C ALA A 392 11.53 9.14 1.78
N ALA A 393 10.65 10.00 1.25
CA ALA A 393 9.89 9.71 0.03
C ALA A 393 10.77 9.47 -1.21
N SER A 394 11.95 10.13 -1.26
CA SER A 394 12.91 10.00 -2.35
C SER A 394 13.79 8.74 -2.25
N ASN A 395 13.77 8.07 -1.09
CA ASN A 395 14.62 6.91 -0.78
C ASN A 395 13.82 5.61 -0.57
N ILE A 396 12.60 5.52 -1.10
CA ILE A 396 11.82 4.27 -1.04
C ILE A 396 12.56 3.19 -1.83
N TRP A 397 12.86 2.07 -1.16
CA TRP A 397 13.58 0.96 -1.76
C TRP A 397 12.65 0.07 -2.58
N GLY A 398 12.97 -0.11 -3.86
CA GLY A 398 12.20 -0.93 -4.80
C GLY A 398 12.68 -2.38 -4.97
N GLY A 399 13.58 -2.86 -4.11
CA GLY A 399 14.29 -4.12 -4.33
C GLY A 399 13.46 -5.40 -4.15
N TRP A 400 12.22 -5.32 -3.65
CA TRP A 400 11.31 -6.46 -3.66
C TRP A 400 10.69 -6.73 -5.04
N GLY A 401 10.86 -5.80 -5.99
CA GLY A 401 10.37 -5.91 -7.35
C GLY A 401 8.89 -5.53 -7.48
N ALA A 402 8.20 -6.18 -8.42
CA ALA A 402 6.80 -5.94 -8.67
C ALA A 402 5.92 -6.31 -7.48
N THR A 403 4.75 -5.70 -7.43
CA THR A 403 3.75 -5.96 -6.40
C THR A 403 3.27 -7.41 -6.46
N LEU A 404 3.24 -8.09 -5.31
CA LEU A 404 2.69 -9.44 -5.21
C LEU A 404 1.19 -9.47 -5.58
N SER A 405 0.75 -10.55 -6.22
CA SER A 405 -0.69 -10.81 -6.42
C SER A 405 -1.40 -11.36 -5.17
N PHE A 406 -0.66 -11.62 -4.08
CA PHE A 406 -1.16 -12.08 -2.80
C PHE A 406 -0.59 -11.23 -1.65
N SER A 407 -1.20 -11.26 -0.46
CA SER A 407 -0.66 -10.57 0.72
C SER A 407 0.45 -11.39 1.39
N SER A 408 1.57 -10.74 1.71
CA SER A 408 2.67 -11.33 2.50
C SER A 408 2.43 -11.28 4.02
N GLU A 409 1.47 -10.51 4.48
CA GLU A 409 1.22 -10.24 5.89
C GLU A 409 0.71 -11.45 6.69
N PRO A 410 -0.20 -12.32 6.16
CA PRO A 410 -0.71 -13.47 6.90
C PRO A 410 0.36 -14.43 7.39
N ALA A 411 1.44 -14.61 6.64
CA ALA A 411 2.52 -15.50 7.04
C ALA A 411 3.19 -15.08 8.36
N TRP A 412 3.39 -13.78 8.58
CA TRP A 412 3.89 -13.26 9.85
C TRP A 412 2.91 -13.53 10.99
N ALA A 413 1.64 -13.16 10.81
CA ALA A 413 0.61 -13.27 11.83
C ALA A 413 0.33 -14.74 12.24
N GLU A 414 0.42 -15.67 11.29
CA GLU A 414 0.11 -17.09 11.53
C GLU A 414 1.30 -17.92 12.02
N ILE A 415 2.54 -17.51 11.72
CA ILE A 415 3.75 -18.27 12.04
C ILE A 415 4.58 -17.58 13.11
N VAL A 416 4.94 -16.30 12.89
CA VAL A 416 5.90 -15.62 13.77
C VAL A 416 5.25 -15.16 15.07
N VAL A 417 4.09 -14.51 15.01
CA VAL A 417 3.42 -14.01 16.22
C VAL A 417 3.12 -15.14 17.23
N PRO A 418 2.59 -16.33 16.83
CA PRO A 418 2.41 -17.45 17.75
C PRO A 418 3.72 -18.03 18.29
N ALA A 419 4.82 -17.98 17.55
CA ALA A 419 6.14 -18.42 17.99
C ALA A 419 6.68 -17.50 19.10
N LEU A 420 6.62 -16.18 18.86
CA LEU A 420 6.98 -15.18 19.87
C LEU A 420 6.17 -15.33 21.16
N ALA A 421 4.86 -15.61 21.06
CA ALA A 421 4.00 -15.85 22.22
C ALA A 421 4.39 -17.09 23.03
N LYS A 422 5.11 -18.06 22.41
CA LYS A 422 5.66 -19.25 23.09
C LYS A 422 7.07 -19.02 23.63
N GLY A 423 7.67 -17.85 23.39
CA GLY A 423 9.07 -17.55 23.75
C GLY A 423 10.09 -18.10 22.76
N GLU A 424 9.66 -18.45 21.55
CA GLU A 424 10.54 -18.81 20.44
C GLU A 424 11.08 -17.53 19.78
N THR A 425 12.16 -17.65 19.00
CA THR A 425 12.73 -16.54 18.23
C THR A 425 12.15 -16.50 16.82
N ILE A 426 12.18 -15.32 16.16
CA ILE A 426 11.85 -15.16 14.73
C ILE A 426 12.75 -16.10 13.92
N LYS A 427 14.05 -16.09 14.22
CA LYS A 427 15.06 -16.91 13.54
C LYS A 427 14.71 -18.40 13.56
N SER A 428 14.12 -18.90 14.64
CA SER A 428 13.78 -20.33 14.76
C SER A 428 12.65 -20.78 13.82
N VAL A 429 11.80 -19.85 13.37
CA VAL A 429 10.65 -20.12 12.50
C VAL A 429 10.81 -19.59 11.07
N VAL A 430 11.97 -19.01 10.74
CA VAL A 430 12.29 -18.56 9.35
C VAL A 430 12.01 -19.66 8.32
N PRO A 431 12.40 -20.93 8.51
CA PRO A 431 12.11 -21.95 7.50
C PRO A 431 10.62 -22.16 7.22
N GLN A 432 9.76 -22.03 8.25
CA GLN A 432 8.30 -22.14 8.08
C GLN A 432 7.74 -20.88 7.41
N TRP A 433 8.26 -19.70 7.76
CA TRP A 433 7.85 -18.44 7.18
C TRP A 433 8.23 -18.37 5.70
N GLU A 434 9.45 -18.73 5.34
CA GLU A 434 9.93 -18.81 3.97
C GLU A 434 9.10 -19.81 3.14
N GLN A 435 8.85 -21.03 3.69
CA GLN A 435 8.05 -22.03 2.99
C GLN A 435 6.62 -21.53 2.73
N ARG A 436 6.02 -20.82 3.70
CA ARG A 436 4.68 -20.24 3.50
C ARG A 436 4.66 -19.24 2.33
N TYR A 437 5.68 -18.38 2.18
CA TYR A 437 5.77 -17.48 1.04
C TYR A 437 5.86 -18.23 -0.29
N LYS A 438 6.65 -19.30 -0.34
CA LYS A 438 6.74 -20.16 -1.52
C LYS A 438 5.43 -20.83 -1.86
N ASP A 439 4.72 -21.35 -0.85
CA ASP A 439 3.43 -22.00 -1.04
C ASP A 439 2.37 -21.00 -1.55
N ASP A 440 2.30 -19.80 -0.94
CA ASP A 440 1.38 -18.75 -1.35
C ASP A 440 1.69 -18.28 -2.78
N ALA A 441 2.95 -18.11 -3.14
CA ALA A 441 3.37 -17.75 -4.49
C ALA A 441 2.96 -18.83 -5.51
N GLN A 442 3.17 -20.09 -5.19
CA GLN A 442 2.79 -21.21 -6.08
C GLN A 442 1.27 -21.28 -6.30
N VAL A 443 0.48 -21.08 -5.22
CA VAL A 443 -0.99 -21.05 -5.31
C VAL A 443 -1.48 -19.89 -6.18
N ASN A 444 -0.76 -18.77 -6.17
CA ASN A 444 -1.07 -17.59 -6.98
C ASN A 444 -0.42 -17.59 -8.38
N GLY A 445 0.15 -18.72 -8.80
CA GLY A 445 0.58 -18.94 -10.17
C GLY A 445 2.00 -18.48 -10.51
N TYR A 446 2.81 -18.13 -9.51
CA TYR A 446 4.21 -17.79 -9.72
C TYR A 446 5.08 -19.03 -9.95
N ASP A 447 6.11 -18.86 -10.77
CA ASP A 447 7.24 -19.80 -10.88
C ASP A 447 8.17 -19.55 -9.68
N VAL A 448 8.23 -20.50 -8.73
CA VAL A 448 8.98 -20.36 -7.48
C VAL A 448 10.40 -20.93 -7.63
N GLU A 449 11.41 -20.12 -7.29
CA GLU A 449 12.84 -20.49 -7.27
C GLU A 449 13.42 -20.60 -5.84
#